data_94592fe4e3ad0d49cd522672c83cf14f
#
_entry.id   94592fe4e3ad0d49cd522672c83cf14f
#
_cell.length_a   1.000
_cell.length_b   1.000
_cell.length_c   1.000
_cell.angle_alpha   90.00
_cell.angle_beta   90.00
_cell.angle_gamma   90.00
#
_symmetry.space_group_name_H-M   'P 1'
#
loop_
_entity.id
_entity.type
_entity.pdbx_description
1 polymer ?
#
loop_
_entity_poly.entity_id
_entity_poly.type
_entity_poly.pdbx_seq_one_letter_code
_entity_poly.pdbx_strand_id
1 'polypeptide(L)'
;AGPFKFLYKFLVKFKIAQFNKPIYERIEKKSKQMKNLLEDIKDIKAQNVDFTIMYMHSGGQYNPGPTEYTKKLSSYLISNGIDIIAGSHEHVVHGGDFSRKNEGKLVTYSLGNFVGIAGVYSKPFDKMAEYSIAWNIYLDDIKKKIIKTTFSVMKTIELYEKKIQTVPVYDLIYKNNGVEKEKLIADALYIAKVFSGQSYQEVKKEFIIA
;
A
#
# COMPACT_ATOMS: atom_id res chain seq x y z
N ALA A 1 -7.63 6.26 31.67
CA ALA A 1 -6.87 6.72 30.48
C ALA A 1 -5.85 7.74 30.97
N GLY A 2 -4.56 7.37 31.03
CA GLY A 2 -3.51 8.22 31.63
C GLY A 2 -3.12 9.40 30.72
N PRO A 3 -2.48 10.44 31.27
CA PRO A 3 -2.08 11.68 30.60
C PRO A 3 -1.20 11.43 29.37
N PHE A 4 -0.49 10.33 29.31
CA PHE A 4 0.33 9.91 28.16
C PHE A 4 -0.46 9.65 26.88
N LYS A 5 -1.73 9.17 26.96
CA LYS A 5 -2.56 8.97 25.77
C LYS A 5 -2.94 10.28 25.08
N PHE A 6 -3.15 11.33 25.85
CA PHE A 6 -3.49 12.64 25.32
C PHE A 6 -2.28 13.29 24.61
N LEU A 7 -1.12 13.24 25.25
CA LEU A 7 0.13 13.73 24.66
C LEU A 7 0.48 12.98 23.36
N TYR A 8 0.32 11.65 23.34
CA TYR A 8 0.58 10.88 22.13
C TYR A 8 -0.35 11.23 20.98
N LYS A 9 -1.66 11.39 21.25
CA LYS A 9 -2.63 11.85 20.24
C LYS A 9 -2.28 13.25 19.70
N PHE A 10 -1.80 14.15 20.57
CA PHE A 10 -1.33 15.47 20.18
C PHE A 10 -0.12 15.37 19.25
N LEU A 11 0.87 14.59 19.59
CA LEU A 11 2.07 14.38 18.78
C LEU A 11 1.77 13.75 17.41
N VAL A 12 0.81 12.82 17.35
CA VAL A 12 0.33 12.23 16.09
C VAL A 12 -0.37 13.28 15.24
N LYS A 13 -1.25 14.11 15.83
CA LYS A 13 -1.97 15.17 15.14
C LYS A 13 -1.02 16.17 14.46
N PHE A 14 0.10 16.48 15.10
CA PHE A 14 1.13 17.36 14.55
C PHE A 14 2.20 16.64 13.74
N LYS A 15 1.98 15.36 13.39
CA LYS A 15 2.93 14.52 12.63
C LYS A 15 4.32 14.36 13.28
N ILE A 16 4.42 14.57 14.60
CA ILE A 16 5.65 14.42 15.38
C ILE A 16 5.84 12.94 15.79
N ALA A 17 4.74 12.21 15.99
CA ALA A 17 4.76 10.78 16.27
C ALA A 17 3.86 10.01 15.29
N GLN A 18 4.15 8.73 15.09
CA GLN A 18 3.32 7.83 14.29
C GLN A 18 2.27 7.15 15.18
N PHE A 19 1.05 7.01 14.64
CA PHE A 19 0.00 6.25 15.29
C PHE A 19 0.38 4.76 15.29
N ASN A 20 0.15 4.08 16.43
CA ASN A 20 0.47 2.65 16.57
C ASN A 20 1.88 2.26 16.08
N LYS A 21 2.90 3.04 16.45
CA LYS A 21 4.29 2.69 16.11
C LYS A 21 4.61 1.30 16.67
N PRO A 22 4.84 0.30 15.81
CA PRO A 22 5.18 -1.03 16.28
C PRO A 22 6.53 -1.01 16.99
N ILE A 23 6.71 -1.90 17.97
CA ILE A 23 8.04 -2.17 18.55
C ILE A 23 8.75 -3.10 17.58
N TYR A 24 9.76 -2.59 16.88
CA TYR A 24 10.51 -3.38 15.92
C TYR A 24 11.78 -3.92 16.55
N GLU A 25 12.02 -5.21 16.32
CA GLU A 25 13.35 -5.76 16.45
C GLU A 25 14.27 -5.14 15.40
N ARG A 26 15.54 -4.99 15.74
CA ARG A 26 16.54 -4.56 14.77
C ARG A 26 16.70 -5.66 13.72
N ILE A 27 16.53 -5.34 12.45
CA ILE A 27 16.70 -6.27 11.33
C ILE A 27 18.08 -6.93 11.39
N GLU A 28 19.08 -6.16 11.81
CA GLU A 28 20.48 -6.61 11.93
C GLU A 28 20.66 -7.71 12.98
N LYS A 29 19.79 -7.82 14.00
CA LYS A 29 19.91 -8.84 15.05
C LYS A 29 19.42 -10.22 14.62
N LYS A 30 18.91 -10.39 13.40
CA LYS A 30 18.45 -11.66 12.83
C LYS A 30 17.73 -12.53 13.89
N SER A 31 16.53 -12.10 14.28
CA SER A 31 15.69 -12.91 15.17
C SER A 31 15.50 -14.32 14.59
N LYS A 32 15.04 -15.26 15.42
CA LYS A 32 14.71 -16.62 14.95
C LYS A 32 13.69 -16.56 13.78
N GLN A 33 12.71 -15.66 13.87
CA GLN A 33 11.71 -15.46 12.84
C GLN A 33 12.34 -14.97 11.53
N MET A 34 13.27 -14.04 11.60
CA MET A 34 13.97 -13.56 10.40
C MET A 34 14.84 -14.65 9.78
N LYS A 35 15.50 -15.48 10.60
CA LYS A 35 16.29 -16.62 10.07
C LYS A 35 15.39 -17.62 9.35
N ASN A 36 14.27 -18.03 9.96
CA ASN A 36 13.32 -18.93 9.33
C ASN A 36 12.78 -18.33 8.01
N LEU A 37 12.41 -17.05 7.99
CA LEU A 37 11.94 -16.38 6.76
C LEU A 37 13.00 -16.41 5.65
N LEU A 38 14.28 -16.22 5.98
CA LEU A 38 15.37 -16.31 5.00
C LEU A 38 15.58 -17.74 4.48
N GLU A 39 15.41 -18.73 5.34
CA GLU A 39 15.41 -20.15 4.93
C GLU A 39 14.24 -20.44 3.98
N ASP A 40 13.04 -20.01 4.31
CA ASP A 40 11.85 -20.14 3.44
C ASP A 40 12.08 -19.47 2.05
N ILE A 41 12.66 -18.27 2.03
CA ILE A 41 13.00 -17.58 0.77
C ILE A 41 14.01 -18.40 -0.05
N LYS A 42 15.03 -18.95 0.60
CA LYS A 42 16.03 -19.79 -0.05
C LYS A 42 15.41 -21.04 -0.64
N ASP A 43 14.51 -21.69 0.09
CA ASP A 43 13.83 -22.91 -0.34
C ASP A 43 12.89 -22.64 -1.53
N ILE A 44 12.18 -21.52 -1.53
CA ILE A 44 11.37 -21.08 -2.67
C ILE A 44 12.25 -20.84 -3.91
N LYS A 45 13.38 -20.15 -3.74
CA LYS A 45 14.32 -19.91 -4.84
C LYS A 45 14.93 -21.21 -5.40
N ALA A 46 15.16 -22.21 -4.56
CA ALA A 46 15.65 -23.53 -4.98
C ALA A 46 14.65 -24.28 -5.88
N GLN A 47 13.36 -23.92 -5.85
CA GLN A 47 12.32 -24.46 -6.74
C GLN A 47 12.37 -23.87 -8.16
N ASN A 48 13.30 -22.98 -8.44
CA ASN A 48 13.50 -22.36 -9.75
C ASN A 48 12.26 -21.63 -10.30
N VAL A 49 11.53 -20.94 -9.41
CA VAL A 49 10.36 -20.14 -9.77
C VAL A 49 10.77 -18.87 -10.53
N ASP A 50 9.95 -18.43 -11.47
CA ASP A 50 10.24 -17.25 -12.29
C ASP A 50 10.16 -15.96 -11.48
N PHE A 51 9.19 -15.85 -10.55
CA PHE A 51 8.98 -14.70 -9.67
C PHE A 51 8.58 -15.14 -8.27
N THR A 52 9.03 -14.39 -7.28
CA THR A 52 8.58 -14.49 -5.89
C THR A 52 7.79 -13.25 -5.50
N ILE A 53 6.55 -13.45 -5.06
CA ILE A 53 5.69 -12.37 -4.59
C ILE A 53 5.47 -12.56 -3.09
N MET A 54 5.83 -11.57 -2.29
CA MET A 54 5.55 -11.54 -0.87
C MET A 54 4.40 -10.60 -0.58
N TYR A 55 3.32 -11.12 0.03
CA TYR A 55 2.29 -10.28 0.63
C TYR A 55 2.70 -9.96 2.07
N MET A 56 3.10 -8.71 2.29
CA MET A 56 3.68 -8.28 3.56
C MET A 56 2.66 -7.51 4.41
N HIS A 57 2.31 -8.06 5.58
CA HIS A 57 1.44 -7.43 6.56
C HIS A 57 2.27 -6.76 7.65
N SER A 58 2.64 -5.50 7.48
CA SER A 58 3.60 -4.80 8.33
C SER A 58 3.35 -3.30 8.33
N GLY A 59 3.69 -2.64 9.44
CA GLY A 59 3.65 -1.20 9.57
C GLY A 59 2.80 -0.75 10.76
N GLY A 60 2.34 0.49 10.75
CA GLY A 60 1.47 1.08 11.76
C GLY A 60 0.20 1.61 11.15
N GLN A 61 -0.95 1.19 11.68
CA GLN A 61 -2.27 1.55 11.17
C GLN A 61 -2.46 3.07 11.08
N TYR A 62 -2.99 3.55 9.95
CA TYR A 62 -3.35 4.95 9.68
C TYR A 62 -2.17 5.93 9.77
N ASN A 63 -0.95 5.46 9.58
CA ASN A 63 0.20 6.32 9.45
C ASN A 63 0.17 7.07 8.10
N PRO A 64 0.72 8.30 8.02
CA PRO A 64 0.72 9.10 6.78
C PRO A 64 1.66 8.56 5.70
N GLY A 65 2.49 7.57 6.00
CA GLY A 65 3.43 6.94 5.09
C GLY A 65 4.16 5.78 5.73
N PRO A 66 4.92 4.99 4.96
CA PRO A 66 5.63 3.82 5.46
C PRO A 66 6.68 4.21 6.50
N THR A 67 6.83 3.37 7.52
CA THR A 67 7.87 3.57 8.54
C THR A 67 9.25 3.28 7.95
N GLU A 68 10.29 3.86 8.55
CA GLU A 68 11.67 3.55 8.16
C GLU A 68 12.01 2.05 8.34
N TYR A 69 11.40 1.40 9.33
CA TYR A 69 11.52 -0.04 9.47
C TYR A 69 10.90 -0.78 8.28
N THR A 70 9.66 -0.43 7.87
CA THR A 70 8.98 -1.08 6.73
C THR A 70 9.81 -0.95 5.47
N LYS A 71 10.39 0.23 5.20
CA LYS A 71 11.28 0.46 4.07
C LYS A 71 12.55 -0.40 4.13
N LYS A 72 13.22 -0.40 5.28
CA LYS A 72 14.44 -1.20 5.50
C LYS A 72 14.17 -2.70 5.37
N LEU A 73 13.05 -3.18 5.95
CA LEU A 73 12.66 -4.58 5.84
C LEU A 73 12.39 -4.97 4.40
N SER A 74 11.63 -4.15 3.66
CA SER A 74 11.36 -4.40 2.24
C SER A 74 12.65 -4.46 1.42
N SER A 75 13.54 -3.48 1.59
CA SER A 75 14.84 -3.48 0.92
C SER A 75 15.68 -4.71 1.27
N TYR A 76 15.66 -5.14 2.52
CA TYR A 76 16.37 -6.33 2.97
C TYR A 76 15.80 -7.60 2.32
N LEU A 77 14.49 -7.75 2.26
CA LEU A 77 13.82 -8.90 1.64
C LEU A 77 14.08 -8.97 0.12
N ILE A 78 13.98 -7.83 -0.56
CA ILE A 78 14.34 -7.72 -1.99
C ILE A 78 15.79 -8.15 -2.22
N SER A 79 16.71 -7.71 -1.37
CA SER A 79 18.15 -8.09 -1.47
C SER A 79 18.41 -9.56 -1.18
N ASN A 80 17.50 -10.24 -0.48
CA ASN A 80 17.57 -11.67 -0.19
C ASN A 80 16.75 -12.57 -1.13
N GLY A 81 16.21 -12.01 -2.24
CA GLY A 81 15.67 -12.83 -3.30
C GLY A 81 14.18 -12.67 -3.55
N ILE A 82 13.45 -11.87 -2.78
CA ILE A 82 12.07 -11.51 -3.15
C ILE A 82 12.09 -10.58 -4.36
N ASP A 83 11.17 -10.80 -5.29
CA ASP A 83 11.05 -9.97 -6.49
C ASP A 83 10.02 -8.86 -6.31
N ILE A 84 8.88 -9.19 -5.73
CA ILE A 84 7.74 -8.28 -5.59
C ILE A 84 7.24 -8.30 -4.15
N ILE A 85 7.03 -7.12 -3.57
CA ILE A 85 6.42 -6.97 -2.25
C ILE A 85 5.10 -6.19 -2.40
N ALA A 86 3.99 -6.81 -2.01
CA ALA A 86 2.69 -6.18 -1.87
C ALA A 86 2.39 -5.97 -0.38
N GLY A 87 2.48 -4.71 0.06
CA GLY A 87 2.29 -4.36 1.47
C GLY A 87 0.83 -4.13 1.86
N SER A 88 0.52 -4.39 3.12
CA SER A 88 -0.78 -4.14 3.75
C SER A 88 -0.63 -3.88 5.25
N HIS A 89 -1.73 -3.70 5.98
CA HIS A 89 -1.87 -3.40 7.41
C HIS A 89 -2.15 -1.94 7.73
N GLU A 90 -1.62 -1.02 6.98
CA GLU A 90 -1.70 0.43 7.26
C GLU A 90 -3.11 1.01 7.12
N HIS A 91 -4.02 0.32 6.43
CA HIS A 91 -5.41 0.73 6.13
C HIS A 91 -5.54 2.00 5.28
N VAL A 92 -4.45 2.58 4.84
CA VAL A 92 -4.37 3.71 3.92
C VAL A 92 -3.35 3.42 2.84
N VAL A 93 -3.51 4.01 1.68
CA VAL A 93 -2.57 3.83 0.57
C VAL A 93 -1.25 4.51 0.90
N HIS A 94 -0.16 3.77 0.78
CA HIS A 94 1.19 4.30 0.81
C HIS A 94 1.84 4.17 -0.57
N GLY A 95 2.87 4.97 -0.79
CA GLY A 95 3.69 4.88 -1.98
C GLY A 95 4.41 3.55 -2.12
N GLY A 96 5.00 3.34 -3.28
CA GLY A 96 5.87 2.20 -3.56
C GLY A 96 7.31 2.64 -3.83
N ASP A 97 8.19 1.66 -3.94
CA ASP A 97 9.52 1.81 -4.51
C ASP A 97 9.57 1.04 -5.84
N PHE A 98 9.58 1.79 -6.92
CA PHE A 98 9.63 1.29 -8.29
C PHE A 98 10.97 1.59 -8.98
N SER A 99 11.96 2.07 -8.24
CA SER A 99 13.28 2.47 -8.77
C SER A 99 14.02 1.31 -9.43
N ARG A 100 13.76 0.08 -8.99
CA ARG A 100 14.38 -1.14 -9.50
C ARG A 100 13.46 -1.99 -10.39
N LYS A 101 12.41 -1.37 -10.98
CA LYS A 101 11.45 -2.08 -11.85
C LYS A 101 12.12 -2.76 -13.05
N ASN A 102 13.16 -2.15 -13.61
CA ASN A 102 13.92 -2.71 -14.73
C ASN A 102 14.71 -3.96 -14.35
N GLU A 103 14.93 -4.19 -13.04
CA GLU A 103 15.54 -5.41 -12.49
C GLU A 103 14.45 -6.45 -12.09
N GLY A 104 13.20 -6.19 -12.36
CA GLY A 104 12.07 -7.02 -11.92
C GLY A 104 11.76 -6.90 -10.43
N LYS A 105 12.17 -5.81 -9.77
CA LYS A 105 11.96 -5.58 -8.35
C LYS A 105 10.93 -4.48 -8.12
N LEU A 106 9.84 -4.82 -7.45
CA LEU A 106 8.73 -3.91 -7.18
C LEU A 106 8.35 -3.98 -5.70
N VAL A 107 8.15 -2.84 -5.08
CA VAL A 107 7.68 -2.75 -3.69
C VAL A 107 6.49 -1.80 -3.62
N THR A 108 5.40 -2.24 -2.99
CA THR A 108 4.34 -1.37 -2.50
C THR A 108 4.28 -1.49 -0.99
N TYR A 109 4.21 -0.36 -0.28
CA TYR A 109 4.22 -0.40 1.18
C TYR A 109 2.82 -0.61 1.77
N SER A 110 1.78 -0.10 1.13
CA SER A 110 0.39 -0.41 1.47
C SER A 110 -0.55 -0.14 0.31
N LEU A 111 -1.36 -1.12 -0.03
CA LEU A 111 -2.41 -1.02 -1.05
C LEU A 111 -3.72 -0.43 -0.52
N GLY A 112 -3.82 -0.10 0.79
CA GLY A 112 -5.03 0.41 1.41
C GLY A 112 -6.06 -0.67 1.74
N ASN A 113 -7.32 -0.26 1.98
CA ASN A 113 -8.44 -1.14 2.30
C ASN A 113 -9.19 -1.57 1.04
N PHE A 114 -9.04 -2.82 0.61
CA PHE A 114 -9.81 -3.33 -0.53
C PHE A 114 -11.27 -3.63 -0.16
N VAL A 115 -11.48 -4.30 0.97
CA VAL A 115 -12.82 -4.52 1.53
C VAL A 115 -12.76 -4.15 3.01
N GLY A 116 -13.33 -3.02 3.38
CA GLY A 116 -13.31 -2.57 4.77
C GLY A 116 -14.26 -1.43 5.01
N ILE A 117 -14.93 -1.44 6.16
CA ILE A 117 -15.76 -0.31 6.62
C ILE A 117 -14.80 0.76 7.17
N ALA A 118 -14.24 1.56 6.29
CA ALA A 118 -13.31 2.62 6.64
C ALA A 118 -13.92 3.61 7.65
N GLY A 119 -15.23 3.82 7.59
CA GLY A 119 -15.92 4.80 8.42
C GLY A 119 -15.97 4.50 9.92
N VAL A 120 -15.84 3.23 10.34
CA VAL A 120 -15.96 2.85 11.76
C VAL A 120 -14.66 3.05 12.52
N TYR A 121 -13.51 2.82 11.89
CA TYR A 121 -12.21 2.84 12.53
C TYR A 121 -11.35 4.06 12.19
N SER A 122 -11.65 4.74 11.09
CA SER A 122 -10.84 5.84 10.56
C SER A 122 -11.26 7.24 11.03
N LYS A 123 -12.35 7.38 11.77
CA LYS A 123 -12.71 8.69 12.37
C LYS A 123 -11.85 8.94 13.60
N PRO A 124 -11.08 9.99 13.64
CA PRO A 124 -10.99 11.21 12.81
C PRO A 124 -9.70 11.32 11.99
N PHE A 125 -8.98 10.22 11.72
CA PHE A 125 -7.57 10.30 11.36
C PHE A 125 -7.28 10.32 9.86
N ASP A 126 -8.10 9.68 9.02
CA ASP A 126 -7.86 9.73 7.58
C ASP A 126 -9.12 9.41 6.76
N LYS A 127 -9.59 10.39 5.99
CA LYS A 127 -10.68 10.21 5.02
C LYS A 127 -10.26 9.31 3.86
N MET A 128 -8.96 9.06 3.70
CA MET A 128 -8.40 8.28 2.60
C MET A 128 -8.44 6.75 2.85
N ALA A 129 -8.85 6.30 4.05
CA ALA A 129 -9.03 4.88 4.35
C ALA A 129 -10.16 4.19 3.57
N GLU A 130 -10.98 4.96 2.84
CA GLU A 130 -11.99 4.45 1.91
C GLU A 130 -11.37 4.05 0.56
N TYR A 131 -10.11 4.44 0.29
CA TYR A 131 -9.43 4.22 -0.96
C TYR A 131 -8.43 3.08 -0.87
N SER A 132 -8.25 2.41 -1.99
CA SER A 132 -7.26 1.36 -2.17
C SER A 132 -6.74 1.35 -3.60
N ILE A 133 -5.76 0.50 -3.83
CA ILE A 133 -5.13 0.30 -5.13
C ILE A 133 -5.38 -1.13 -5.60
N ALA A 134 -5.92 -1.26 -6.81
CA ALA A 134 -5.79 -2.49 -7.59
C ALA A 134 -4.51 -2.37 -8.41
N TRP A 135 -3.50 -3.14 -8.04
CA TRP A 135 -2.18 -3.10 -8.65
C TRP A 135 -2.04 -4.23 -9.67
N ASN A 136 -1.70 -3.89 -10.90
CA ASN A 136 -1.57 -4.83 -12.01
C ASN A 136 -0.10 -4.96 -12.41
N ILE A 137 0.36 -6.20 -12.51
CA ILE A 137 1.71 -6.54 -12.96
C ILE A 137 1.58 -7.42 -14.19
N TYR A 138 2.11 -6.93 -15.32
CA TYR A 138 2.06 -7.62 -16.59
C TYR A 138 3.39 -8.34 -16.81
N LEU A 139 3.32 -9.65 -17.00
CA LEU A 139 4.47 -10.53 -17.14
C LEU A 139 4.56 -11.03 -18.59
N ASP A 140 5.79 -11.10 -19.11
CA ASP A 140 6.12 -11.85 -20.31
C ASP A 140 6.48 -13.27 -19.86
N ASP A 141 5.67 -14.25 -20.23
CA ASP A 141 5.81 -15.67 -19.84
C ASP A 141 6.99 -16.36 -20.56
N ILE A 142 7.39 -15.87 -21.73
CA ILE A 142 8.52 -16.39 -22.49
C ILE A 142 9.85 -15.83 -21.95
N LYS A 143 9.92 -14.49 -21.81
CA LYS A 143 11.15 -13.80 -21.37
C LYS A 143 11.31 -13.76 -19.86
N LYS A 144 10.28 -14.21 -19.10
CA LYS A 144 10.26 -14.19 -17.63
C LYS A 144 10.58 -12.81 -17.06
N LYS A 145 9.93 -11.79 -17.61
CA LYS A 145 10.16 -10.38 -17.25
C LYS A 145 8.86 -9.64 -16.98
N ILE A 146 8.94 -8.64 -16.12
CA ILE A 146 7.86 -7.66 -15.94
C ILE A 146 7.88 -6.72 -17.15
N ILE A 147 6.79 -6.68 -17.91
CA ILE A 147 6.62 -5.84 -19.10
C ILE A 147 6.27 -4.42 -18.69
N LYS A 148 5.27 -4.31 -17.82
CA LYS A 148 4.79 -3.04 -17.28
C LYS A 148 4.10 -3.27 -15.95
N THR A 149 3.93 -2.20 -15.19
CA THR A 149 3.09 -2.18 -14.01
C THR A 149 2.14 -0.98 -14.07
N THR A 150 0.90 -1.22 -13.68
CA THR A 150 -0.16 -0.21 -13.70
C THR A 150 -0.98 -0.34 -12.44
N PHE A 151 -1.87 0.64 -12.21
CA PHE A 151 -2.79 0.58 -11.08
C PHE A 151 -4.09 1.33 -11.36
N SER A 152 -5.14 0.92 -10.68
CA SER A 152 -6.42 1.63 -10.63
C SER A 152 -6.69 2.08 -9.20
N VAL A 153 -7.18 3.31 -9.04
CA VAL A 153 -7.65 3.79 -7.74
C VAL A 153 -9.05 3.23 -7.50
N MET A 154 -9.20 2.54 -6.39
CA MET A 154 -10.45 1.91 -5.96
C MET A 154 -11.04 2.68 -4.78
N LYS A 155 -12.36 2.64 -4.63
CA LYS A 155 -13.07 3.18 -3.47
C LYS A 155 -14.05 2.17 -2.94
N THR A 156 -14.06 1.99 -1.62
CA THR A 156 -15.08 1.23 -0.92
C THR A 156 -16.28 2.12 -0.66
N ILE A 157 -17.45 1.69 -1.12
CA ILE A 157 -18.72 2.37 -0.93
C ILE A 157 -19.67 1.48 -0.14
N GLU A 158 -20.51 2.08 0.68
CA GLU A 158 -21.60 1.40 1.36
C GLU A 158 -22.85 1.51 0.49
N LEU A 159 -23.43 0.38 0.17
CA LEU A 159 -24.69 0.26 -0.53
C LEU A 159 -25.85 0.14 0.45
N TYR A 160 -27.07 0.12 -0.08
CA TYR A 160 -28.26 -0.15 0.69
C TYR A 160 -28.11 -1.44 1.53
N GLU A 161 -28.71 -1.47 2.73
CA GLU A 161 -28.62 -2.61 3.67
C GLU A 161 -27.21 -2.93 4.19
N LYS A 162 -26.33 -1.94 4.31
CA LYS A 162 -24.95 -2.10 4.80
C LYS A 162 -24.09 -3.04 3.95
N LYS A 163 -24.49 -3.30 2.73
CA LYS A 163 -23.62 -4.01 1.78
C LYS A 163 -22.45 -3.13 1.37
N ILE A 164 -21.28 -3.69 1.33
CA ILE A 164 -20.05 -2.99 0.97
C ILE A 164 -19.62 -3.46 -0.42
N GLN A 165 -19.23 -2.50 -1.26
CA GLN A 165 -18.68 -2.78 -2.57
C GLN A 165 -17.43 -1.93 -2.79
N THR A 166 -16.38 -2.54 -3.36
CA THR A 166 -15.20 -1.83 -3.83
C THR A 166 -15.30 -1.67 -5.34
N VAL A 167 -15.21 -0.44 -5.81
CA VAL A 167 -15.38 -0.09 -7.22
C VAL A 167 -14.26 0.84 -7.69
N PRO A 168 -13.91 0.83 -9.00
CA PRO A 168 -12.99 1.81 -9.55
C PRO A 168 -13.54 3.23 -9.38
N VAL A 169 -12.71 4.16 -8.89
CA VAL A 169 -13.11 5.57 -8.77
C VAL A 169 -13.42 6.17 -10.14
N TYR A 170 -12.74 5.72 -11.18
CA TYR A 170 -13.03 6.10 -12.55
C TYR A 170 -14.52 5.90 -12.90
N ASP A 171 -15.09 4.75 -12.55
CA ASP A 171 -16.50 4.45 -12.84
C ASP A 171 -17.47 5.29 -11.99
N LEU A 172 -17.07 5.65 -10.75
CA LEU A 172 -17.84 6.53 -9.89
C LEU A 172 -17.91 7.97 -10.44
N ILE A 173 -16.82 8.47 -11.01
CA ILE A 173 -16.73 9.82 -11.59
C ILE A 173 -17.76 9.99 -12.71
N TYR A 174 -18.01 8.95 -13.51
CA TYR A 174 -19.00 9.01 -14.59
C TYR A 174 -20.46 8.89 -14.10
N LYS A 175 -20.66 8.37 -12.91
CA LYS A 175 -22.00 8.20 -12.30
C LYS A 175 -22.41 9.38 -11.42
N ASN A 176 -21.48 10.30 -11.12
CA ASN A 176 -21.70 11.43 -10.22
C ASN A 176 -21.53 12.76 -10.95
N ASN A 177 -22.12 13.83 -10.39
CA ASN A 177 -22.07 15.18 -10.92
C ASN A 177 -21.72 16.19 -9.82
N GLY A 178 -21.41 17.43 -10.22
CA GLY A 178 -21.16 18.55 -9.31
C GLY A 178 -20.04 18.27 -8.30
N VAL A 179 -20.24 18.74 -7.07
CA VAL A 179 -19.24 18.71 -6.00
C VAL A 179 -18.72 17.30 -5.68
N GLU A 180 -19.58 16.28 -5.73
CA GLU A 180 -19.13 14.91 -5.45
C GLU A 180 -18.18 14.38 -6.54
N LYS A 181 -18.47 14.70 -7.80
CA LYS A 181 -17.58 14.36 -8.92
C LYS A 181 -16.23 15.03 -8.78
N GLU A 182 -16.20 16.33 -8.47
CA GLU A 182 -14.97 17.10 -8.28
C GLU A 182 -14.13 16.53 -7.14
N LYS A 183 -14.78 16.17 -6.03
CA LYS A 183 -14.12 15.52 -4.88
C LYS A 183 -13.52 14.18 -5.26
N LEU A 184 -14.25 13.32 -5.98
CA LEU A 184 -13.74 12.02 -6.44
C LEU A 184 -12.51 12.17 -7.34
N ILE A 185 -12.52 13.18 -8.22
CA ILE A 185 -11.37 13.49 -9.09
C ILE A 185 -10.16 13.92 -8.24
N ALA A 186 -10.36 14.86 -7.32
CA ALA A 186 -9.27 15.37 -6.47
C ALA A 186 -8.67 14.25 -5.60
N ASP A 187 -9.50 13.45 -4.96
CA ASP A 187 -9.09 12.34 -4.12
C ASP A 187 -8.32 11.27 -4.96
N ALA A 188 -8.83 10.91 -6.15
CA ALA A 188 -8.19 9.93 -7.02
C ALA A 188 -6.81 10.38 -7.50
N LEU A 189 -6.67 11.64 -7.89
CA LEU A 189 -5.38 12.20 -8.31
C LEU A 189 -4.39 12.28 -7.14
N TYR A 190 -4.86 12.63 -5.95
CA TYR A 190 -4.05 12.61 -4.74
C TYR A 190 -3.55 11.19 -4.41
N ILE A 191 -4.44 10.19 -4.39
CA ILE A 191 -4.09 8.79 -4.13
C ILE A 191 -3.13 8.24 -5.20
N ALA A 192 -3.37 8.56 -6.48
CA ALA A 192 -2.48 8.16 -7.56
C ALA A 192 -1.07 8.73 -7.39
N LYS A 193 -0.96 10.00 -6.98
CA LYS A 193 0.31 10.65 -6.66
C LYS A 193 0.99 10.01 -5.44
N VAL A 194 0.25 9.74 -4.37
CA VAL A 194 0.79 9.08 -3.17
C VAL A 194 1.37 7.71 -3.54
N PHE A 195 0.63 6.93 -4.33
CA PHE A 195 1.03 5.57 -4.66
C PHE A 195 2.25 5.51 -5.59
N SER A 196 2.22 6.25 -6.69
CA SER A 196 3.24 6.17 -7.75
C SER A 196 4.41 7.15 -7.58
N GLY A 197 4.25 8.19 -6.75
CA GLY A 197 5.17 9.33 -6.69
C GLY A 197 5.04 10.30 -7.86
N GLN A 198 4.14 10.05 -8.83
CA GLN A 198 3.95 10.84 -10.06
C GLN A 198 2.68 11.68 -9.99
N SER A 199 2.70 12.86 -10.59
CA SER A 199 1.51 13.70 -10.71
C SER A 199 0.81 13.44 -12.03
N TYR A 200 -0.52 13.34 -12.00
CA TYR A 200 -1.39 13.12 -13.15
C TYR A 200 -2.34 14.29 -13.32
N GLN A 201 -2.67 14.64 -14.57
CA GLN A 201 -3.58 15.76 -14.90
C GLN A 201 -5.05 15.32 -14.94
N GLU A 202 -5.30 14.04 -15.14
CA GLU A 202 -6.64 13.46 -15.26
C GLU A 202 -6.73 12.08 -14.60
N VAL A 203 -7.92 11.70 -14.15
CA VAL A 203 -8.17 10.36 -13.63
C VAL A 203 -8.28 9.38 -14.79
N LYS A 204 -7.51 8.31 -14.73
CA LYS A 204 -7.50 7.21 -15.69
C LYS A 204 -8.12 5.96 -15.10
N LYS A 205 -8.70 5.13 -15.97
CA LYS A 205 -9.15 3.80 -15.54
C LYS A 205 -7.97 2.97 -15.04
N GLU A 206 -6.83 3.15 -15.68
CA GLU A 206 -5.58 2.46 -15.34
C GLU A 206 -4.41 3.43 -15.55
N PHE A 207 -3.68 3.71 -14.48
CA PHE A 207 -2.49 4.57 -14.50
C PHE A 207 -1.24 3.72 -14.75
N ILE A 208 -0.32 4.21 -15.56
CA ILE A 208 0.97 3.55 -15.80
C ILE A 208 1.98 4.08 -14.79
N ILE A 209 2.76 3.18 -14.19
CA ILE A 209 3.93 3.52 -13.38
C ILE A 209 5.13 3.63 -14.33
N ALA A 210 5.59 4.86 -14.54
CA ALA A 210 6.71 5.16 -15.45
C ALA A 210 8.08 4.72 -14.88
#